data_2420ecfddd171f391ca22427c970cd6f
#
_entry.id   2420ecfddd171f391ca22427c970cd6f
#
_cell.length_a   1.000
_cell.length_b   1.000
_cell.length_c   1.000
_cell.angle_alpha   90.00
_cell.angle_beta   90.00
_cell.angle_gamma   90.00
#
_symmetry.space_group_name_H-M   'P 1'
#
loop_
_entity.id
_entity.type
_entity.pdbx_description
1 polymer ?
#
loop_
_entity_poly.entity_id
_entity_poly.type
_entity_poly.pdbx_seq_one_letter_code
_entity_poly.pdbx_strand_id
1 'polypeptide(L)'
;MPAARAAVTQTAGRVPLGLANGGDEVLIVVPWDADRVVQEAIARAYAERRVKAHVQYEHDLAGVSNADMAAISKAESLMQIGDGQQELNFFFELTGQVANPEAGREWIRQRDPDLFNATWPKARYSAQLEKISNGYAKAVEKALQKYLTDNPRISKVYMGLGARNKTRRILGDHADKFFGSYTYNNHFDLSSKVPEFPGDVWRLVETKTIEALAFADRLEVSDPEGTAIAADLTPEVAQAWAKGVYQQGHLYMFPSQATGRWPYSLIRYPAYDNDKGFLAPLLVEATGVIASTNSHRATHPRLEMHLDKGRVTKVVGGGWYGEGFRRLLDYPGTKDLTWPFFDRPGYWWLYEAGTATNPKYFKHPAEMLTQVPPRELLRGGNLSERNVAGVIHWAVGTEAEHGPEVAGKPSPKSIDFGKKYNVPIGHAMHQHNLLPTYQVRIRGTGQWQTLIEHGNLAALSDPEVRALAARYGDPDEILRKDFVHPIPGITIPGKYDSYGMNPGEWWKRWAGEIARGTSPYMK
;
A
#
# COMPACT_ATOMS: atom_id res chain seq x y z
N MET A 1 15.04 -12.64 17.39
CA MET A 1 15.90 -11.55 17.95
C MET A 1 16.69 -10.76 16.88
N PRO A 2 17.48 -11.35 15.94
CA PRO A 2 18.21 -10.52 14.96
C PRO A 2 17.32 -9.56 14.17
N ALA A 3 16.22 -10.03 13.60
CA ALA A 3 15.26 -9.19 12.89
C ALA A 3 14.64 -8.08 13.77
N ALA A 4 14.34 -8.38 15.04
CA ALA A 4 13.84 -7.37 15.98
C ALA A 4 14.89 -6.29 16.28
N ARG A 5 16.17 -6.66 16.40
CA ARG A 5 17.27 -5.69 16.56
C ARG A 5 17.41 -4.81 15.32
N ALA A 6 17.34 -5.38 14.11
CA ALA A 6 17.33 -4.62 12.88
C ALA A 6 16.13 -3.66 12.83
N ALA A 7 14.93 -4.13 13.18
CA ALA A 7 13.72 -3.30 13.20
C ALA A 7 13.85 -2.07 14.10
N VAL A 8 14.36 -2.22 15.33
CA VAL A 8 14.50 -1.10 16.28
C VAL A 8 15.69 -0.19 15.99
N THR A 9 16.51 -0.49 14.99
CA THR A 9 17.58 0.39 14.51
C THR A 9 17.21 1.14 13.22
N GLN A 10 16.13 0.72 12.53
CA GLN A 10 15.71 1.34 11.28
C GLN A 10 15.17 2.76 11.49
N THR A 11 15.78 3.75 10.85
CA THR A 11 15.43 5.18 10.97
C THR A 11 14.68 5.75 9.76
N ALA A 12 14.44 4.95 8.74
CA ALA A 12 13.71 5.33 7.53
C ALA A 12 12.49 4.43 7.30
N GLY A 13 11.75 4.69 6.24
CA GLY A 13 10.56 3.92 5.90
C GLY A 13 9.34 4.25 6.75
N ARG A 14 8.32 3.42 6.63
CA ARG A 14 7.02 3.62 7.32
C ARG A 14 7.08 3.29 8.81
N VAL A 15 8.08 2.55 9.25
CA VAL A 15 8.21 2.05 10.62
C VAL A 15 9.59 2.42 11.16
N PRO A 16 9.85 3.72 11.38
CA PRO A 16 11.19 4.19 11.75
C PRO A 16 11.44 4.02 13.26
N LEU A 17 11.40 2.78 13.75
CA LEU A 17 11.56 2.48 15.18
C LEU A 17 12.90 2.95 15.74
N GLY A 18 13.92 3.06 14.89
CA GLY A 18 15.27 3.51 15.23
C GLY A 18 15.37 4.99 15.62
N LEU A 19 14.33 5.79 15.41
CA LEU A 19 14.25 7.18 15.87
C LEU A 19 14.08 7.30 17.39
N ALA A 20 13.80 6.22 18.09
CA ALA A 20 13.82 6.19 19.55
C ALA A 20 15.25 6.05 20.06
N ASN A 21 15.66 6.91 21.00
CA ASN A 21 16.99 6.97 21.58
C ASN A 21 17.00 6.41 23.02
N GLY A 22 18.17 6.06 23.53
CA GLY A 22 18.31 5.60 24.91
C GLY A 22 17.75 6.62 25.91
N GLY A 23 16.88 6.17 26.79
CA GLY A 23 16.13 7.01 27.73
C GLY A 23 14.70 7.37 27.27
N ASP A 24 14.35 7.18 26.00
CA ASP A 24 12.98 7.39 25.53
C ASP A 24 12.03 6.31 26.11
N GLU A 25 10.77 6.72 26.33
CA GLU A 25 9.65 5.82 26.49
C GLU A 25 8.81 5.87 25.21
N VAL A 26 8.55 4.71 24.60
CA VAL A 26 7.78 4.60 23.36
C VAL A 26 6.52 3.77 23.58
N LEU A 27 5.44 4.15 22.93
CA LEU A 27 4.20 3.38 22.87
C LEU A 27 4.07 2.72 21.51
N ILE A 28 3.87 1.41 21.50
CA ILE A 28 3.54 0.61 20.33
C ILE A 28 2.11 0.12 20.50
N VAL A 29 1.22 0.55 19.63
CA VAL A 29 -0.17 0.09 19.63
C VAL A 29 -0.34 -0.92 18.51
N VAL A 30 -0.76 -2.12 18.88
CA VAL A 30 -0.90 -3.25 17.95
C VAL A 30 -2.34 -3.75 17.87
N PRO A 31 -2.75 -4.34 16.73
CA PRO A 31 -4.05 -4.98 16.63
C PRO A 31 -4.18 -6.17 17.57
N TRP A 32 -5.42 -6.56 17.85
CA TRP A 32 -5.77 -7.60 18.81
C TRP A 32 -5.12 -8.97 18.53
N ASP A 33 -4.87 -9.28 17.26
CA ASP A 33 -4.32 -10.53 16.76
C ASP A 33 -2.81 -10.46 16.46
N ALA A 34 -2.13 -9.40 16.87
CA ALA A 34 -0.68 -9.32 16.75
C ALA A 34 0.01 -10.41 17.59
N ASP A 35 1.03 -11.05 17.00
CA ASP A 35 1.80 -12.13 17.63
C ASP A 35 2.55 -11.61 18.85
N ARG A 36 2.25 -12.16 20.03
CA ARG A 36 2.87 -11.77 21.31
C ARG A 36 4.37 -12.00 21.33
N VAL A 37 4.85 -13.08 20.73
CA VAL A 37 6.28 -13.41 20.68
C VAL A 37 7.05 -12.37 19.88
N VAL A 38 6.46 -11.89 18.79
CA VAL A 38 7.03 -10.80 17.97
C VAL A 38 7.08 -9.51 18.77
N GLN A 39 6.01 -9.17 19.50
CA GLN A 39 5.96 -7.96 20.29
C GLN A 39 6.96 -7.99 21.47
N GLU A 40 7.10 -9.12 22.14
CA GLU A 40 8.12 -9.32 23.17
C GLU A 40 9.54 -9.21 22.61
N ALA A 41 9.80 -9.74 21.42
CA ALA A 41 11.10 -9.62 20.76
C ALA A 41 11.46 -8.15 20.43
N ILE A 42 10.50 -7.36 19.95
CA ILE A 42 10.67 -5.91 19.70
C ILE A 42 10.92 -5.16 21.01
N ALA A 43 10.11 -5.41 22.04
CA ALA A 43 10.27 -4.77 23.34
C ALA A 43 11.64 -5.08 23.96
N ARG A 44 12.10 -6.34 23.88
CA ARG A 44 13.43 -6.75 24.32
C ARG A 44 14.55 -6.08 23.51
N ALA A 45 14.41 -5.99 22.20
CA ALA A 45 15.38 -5.29 21.36
C ALA A 45 15.49 -3.79 21.70
N TYR A 46 14.38 -3.15 22.04
CA TYR A 46 14.37 -1.78 22.55
C TYR A 46 15.06 -1.67 23.92
N ALA A 47 14.80 -2.60 24.83
CA ALA A 47 15.45 -2.61 26.13
C ALA A 47 16.99 -2.73 26.03
N GLU A 48 17.52 -3.50 25.07
CA GLU A 48 18.95 -3.57 24.76
C GLU A 48 19.52 -2.20 24.34
N ARG A 49 18.68 -1.32 23.78
CA ARG A 49 19.01 0.08 23.42
C ARG A 49 18.69 1.08 24.54
N ARG A 50 18.32 0.64 25.72
CA ARG A 50 17.85 1.47 26.85
C ARG A 50 16.60 2.32 26.51
N VAL A 51 15.76 1.83 25.62
CA VAL A 51 14.45 2.41 25.31
C VAL A 51 13.40 1.57 26.04
N LYS A 52 12.47 2.23 26.73
CA LYS A 52 11.36 1.55 27.39
C LYS A 52 10.18 1.49 26.42
N ALA A 53 9.82 0.29 25.98
CA ALA A 53 8.67 0.07 25.12
C ALA A 53 7.43 -0.33 25.93
N HIS A 54 6.35 0.41 25.72
CA HIS A 54 5.01 0.07 26.19
C HIS A 54 4.26 -0.54 24.99
N VAL A 55 4.08 -1.84 24.99
CA VAL A 55 3.28 -2.51 23.96
C VAL A 55 1.85 -2.64 24.47
N GLN A 56 0.91 -2.09 23.73
CA GLN A 56 -0.51 -2.12 24.07
C GLN A 56 -1.32 -2.70 22.92
N TYR A 57 -2.18 -3.64 23.21
CA TYR A 57 -3.16 -4.16 22.28
C TYR A 57 -4.38 -3.24 22.28
N GLU A 58 -4.88 -2.88 21.10
CA GLU A 58 -6.00 -1.96 20.96
C GLU A 58 -7.23 -2.40 21.76
N HIS A 59 -7.53 -3.70 21.75
CA HIS A 59 -8.68 -4.24 22.45
C HIS A 59 -8.51 -4.19 23.98
N ASP A 60 -7.30 -4.44 24.49
CA ASP A 60 -7.00 -4.35 25.92
C ASP A 60 -7.17 -2.89 26.39
N LEU A 61 -6.67 -1.92 25.60
CA LEU A 61 -6.87 -0.49 25.87
C LEU A 61 -8.35 -0.13 25.92
N ALA A 62 -9.14 -0.65 24.98
CA ALA A 62 -10.57 -0.38 24.89
C ALA A 62 -11.42 -1.17 25.91
N GLY A 63 -10.82 -2.08 26.67
CA GLY A 63 -11.53 -2.97 27.61
C GLY A 63 -12.43 -3.99 26.90
N VAL A 64 -12.07 -4.40 25.68
CA VAL A 64 -12.83 -5.36 24.87
C VAL A 64 -12.19 -6.74 24.97
N SER A 65 -12.99 -7.75 25.22
CA SER A 65 -12.49 -9.12 25.33
C SER A 65 -12.00 -9.69 23.99
N ASN A 66 -11.11 -10.69 24.02
CA ASN A 66 -10.66 -11.40 22.82
C ASN A 66 -11.83 -12.06 22.05
N ALA A 67 -12.85 -12.53 22.77
CA ALA A 67 -14.05 -13.11 22.15
C ALA A 67 -14.86 -12.07 21.39
N ASP A 68 -15.04 -10.88 21.98
CA ASP A 68 -15.71 -9.77 21.32
C ASP A 68 -14.91 -9.28 20.12
N MET A 69 -13.57 -9.23 20.25
CA MET A 69 -12.70 -8.86 19.12
C MET A 69 -12.76 -9.86 17.97
N ALA A 70 -12.81 -11.14 18.27
CA ALA A 70 -13.02 -12.15 17.23
C ALA A 70 -14.35 -11.95 16.51
N ALA A 71 -15.42 -11.64 17.24
CA ALA A 71 -16.73 -11.33 16.67
C ALA A 71 -16.70 -10.04 15.84
N ILE A 72 -16.08 -8.98 16.35
CA ILE A 72 -15.92 -7.70 15.64
C ILE A 72 -15.10 -7.90 14.36
N SER A 73 -13.98 -8.62 14.44
CA SER A 73 -13.11 -8.91 13.29
C SER A 73 -13.83 -9.75 12.23
N LYS A 74 -14.59 -10.75 12.66
CA LYS A 74 -15.46 -11.54 11.79
C LYS A 74 -16.49 -10.65 11.10
N ALA A 75 -17.14 -9.80 11.88
CA ALA A 75 -18.11 -8.84 11.40
C ALA A 75 -17.53 -7.86 10.37
N GLU A 76 -16.31 -7.39 10.58
CA GLU A 76 -15.64 -6.48 9.64
C GLU A 76 -15.17 -7.15 8.36
N SER A 77 -14.71 -8.38 8.47
CA SER A 77 -14.42 -9.21 7.30
C SER A 77 -15.68 -9.39 6.46
N LEU A 78 -16.84 -9.57 7.12
CA LEU A 78 -18.16 -9.64 6.49
C LEU A 78 -18.56 -8.34 5.78
N MET A 79 -18.29 -7.18 6.39
CA MET A 79 -18.61 -5.88 5.77
C MET A 79 -17.76 -5.60 4.52
N GLN A 80 -16.50 -6.05 4.50
CA GLN A 80 -15.64 -5.91 3.33
C GLN A 80 -16.08 -6.78 2.14
N ILE A 81 -16.86 -7.82 2.40
CA ILE A 81 -17.40 -8.75 1.40
C ILE A 81 -18.82 -8.34 0.95
N GLY A 82 -19.38 -7.30 1.54
CA GLY A 82 -20.83 -7.05 1.60
C GLY A 82 -21.51 -6.47 0.38
N ASP A 83 -20.86 -5.69 -0.47
CA ASP A 83 -21.44 -5.08 -1.66
C ASP A 83 -20.78 -5.61 -2.93
N GLY A 84 -21.52 -5.77 -4.01
CA GLY A 84 -21.05 -6.43 -5.23
C GLY A 84 -19.72 -5.92 -5.77
N GLN A 85 -19.36 -4.68 -5.49
CA GLN A 85 -18.07 -4.10 -5.82
C GLN A 85 -16.97 -4.49 -4.83
N GLN A 86 -17.30 -4.56 -3.55
CA GLN A 86 -16.39 -5.06 -2.51
C GLN A 86 -16.22 -6.58 -2.63
N GLU A 87 -17.24 -7.28 -3.08
CA GLU A 87 -17.17 -8.70 -3.44
C GLU A 87 -16.19 -8.94 -4.59
N LEU A 88 -16.23 -8.09 -5.61
CA LEU A 88 -15.24 -8.07 -6.65
C LEU A 88 -13.84 -7.84 -6.08
N ASN A 89 -13.60 -6.81 -5.30
CA ASN A 89 -12.32 -6.52 -4.68
C ASN A 89 -11.84 -7.67 -3.78
N PHE A 90 -12.74 -8.27 -3.02
CA PHE A 90 -12.44 -9.42 -2.19
C PHE A 90 -12.02 -10.63 -3.01
N PHE A 91 -12.77 -10.97 -4.03
CA PHE A 91 -12.40 -12.04 -4.95
C PHE A 91 -11.13 -11.73 -5.72
N PHE A 92 -10.83 -10.47 -5.97
CA PHE A 92 -9.56 -10.03 -6.48
C PHE A 92 -8.40 -10.35 -5.57
N GLU A 93 -8.52 -10.00 -4.31
CA GLU A 93 -7.49 -10.19 -3.32
C GLU A 93 -7.21 -11.66 -3.06
N LEU A 94 -8.23 -12.50 -3.22
CA LEU A 94 -8.12 -13.94 -3.03
C LEU A 94 -7.87 -14.71 -4.32
N THR A 95 -8.43 -14.29 -5.44
CA THR A 95 -8.45 -15.07 -6.68
C THR A 95 -7.33 -14.74 -7.65
N GLY A 96 -6.47 -13.78 -7.34
CA GLY A 96 -5.18 -13.70 -8.01
C GLY A 96 -4.38 -15.00 -7.87
N GLN A 97 -4.76 -15.85 -6.92
CA GLN A 97 -4.17 -17.15 -6.66
C GLN A 97 -5.05 -18.32 -7.10
N VAL A 98 -6.26 -18.06 -7.59
CA VAL A 98 -7.22 -19.07 -8.02
C VAL A 98 -7.95 -18.61 -9.28
N ALA A 99 -8.20 -19.55 -10.18
CA ALA A 99 -8.58 -19.29 -11.58
C ALA A 99 -9.93 -18.60 -11.78
N ASN A 100 -10.81 -18.57 -10.79
CA ASN A 100 -12.15 -18.00 -10.88
C ASN A 100 -12.80 -17.79 -9.50
N PRO A 101 -13.93 -17.07 -9.39
CA PRO A 101 -14.62 -16.81 -8.12
C PRO A 101 -15.01 -18.07 -7.33
N GLU A 102 -15.39 -19.15 -7.99
CA GLU A 102 -15.77 -20.40 -7.32
C GLU A 102 -14.56 -21.07 -6.68
N ALA A 103 -13.44 -21.13 -7.38
CA ALA A 103 -12.19 -21.63 -6.81
C ALA A 103 -11.73 -20.77 -5.62
N GLY A 104 -11.97 -19.45 -5.66
CA GLY A 104 -11.72 -18.55 -4.54
C GLY A 104 -12.62 -18.84 -3.34
N ARG A 105 -13.91 -19.09 -3.56
CA ARG A 105 -14.85 -19.52 -2.52
C ARG A 105 -14.42 -20.84 -1.89
N GLU A 106 -14.06 -21.81 -2.70
CA GLU A 106 -13.59 -23.11 -2.23
C GLU A 106 -12.28 -22.98 -1.42
N TRP A 107 -11.36 -22.14 -1.86
CA TRP A 107 -10.12 -21.87 -1.15
C TRP A 107 -10.38 -21.25 0.24
N ILE A 108 -11.35 -20.32 0.36
CA ILE A 108 -11.77 -19.76 1.65
C ILE A 108 -12.44 -20.82 2.50
N ARG A 109 -13.34 -21.60 1.92
CA ARG A 109 -14.07 -22.66 2.63
C ARG A 109 -13.13 -23.67 3.26
N GLN A 110 -12.06 -24.04 2.58
CA GLN A 110 -11.06 -24.97 3.09
C GLN A 110 -10.19 -24.40 4.21
N ARG A 111 -9.91 -23.10 4.20
CA ARG A 111 -9.00 -22.46 5.16
C ARG A 111 -9.70 -21.77 6.32
N ASP A 112 -10.86 -21.25 6.08
CA ASP A 112 -11.68 -20.56 7.07
C ASP A 112 -13.18 -20.84 6.82
N PRO A 113 -13.65 -22.06 7.17
CA PRO A 113 -15.07 -22.44 6.98
C PRO A 113 -16.03 -21.48 7.68
N ASP A 114 -15.63 -20.95 8.81
CA ASP A 114 -16.44 -20.00 9.57
C ASP A 114 -16.60 -18.67 8.84
N LEU A 115 -15.52 -18.14 8.27
CA LEU A 115 -15.57 -16.96 7.42
C LEU A 115 -16.44 -17.23 6.19
N PHE A 116 -16.26 -18.37 5.53
CA PHE A 116 -17.09 -18.78 4.40
C PHE A 116 -18.58 -18.83 4.75
N ASN A 117 -18.94 -19.51 5.82
CA ASN A 117 -20.34 -19.66 6.27
C ASN A 117 -20.95 -18.33 6.72
N ALA A 118 -20.14 -17.43 7.29
CA ALA A 118 -20.61 -16.15 7.80
C ALA A 118 -20.78 -15.07 6.71
N THR A 119 -20.16 -15.24 5.54
CA THR A 119 -20.16 -14.23 4.46
C THR A 119 -21.34 -14.34 3.52
N TRP A 120 -22.01 -15.47 3.52
CA TRP A 120 -23.15 -15.70 2.64
C TRP A 120 -24.41 -15.98 3.46
N PRO A 121 -25.33 -15.08 3.61
CA PRO A 121 -25.83 -13.87 2.93
C PRO A 121 -25.72 -12.58 3.75
N LYS A 122 -25.47 -11.49 3.10
CA LYS A 122 -24.76 -10.30 3.52
C LYS A 122 -25.53 -9.12 4.10
N ALA A 123 -26.71 -8.87 3.62
CA ALA A 123 -27.39 -7.59 3.86
C ALA A 123 -27.89 -7.37 5.32
N ARG A 124 -27.95 -8.43 6.13
CA ARG A 124 -28.49 -8.35 7.49
C ARG A 124 -27.58 -7.69 8.52
N TYR A 125 -26.31 -7.56 8.21
CA TYR A 125 -25.30 -7.27 9.23
C TYR A 125 -24.75 -5.85 9.17
N SER A 126 -24.90 -5.12 8.06
CA SER A 126 -24.17 -3.89 7.80
C SER A 126 -24.37 -2.80 8.86
N ALA A 127 -25.60 -2.45 9.19
CA ALA A 127 -25.86 -1.35 10.14
C ALA A 127 -25.48 -1.70 11.59
N GLN A 128 -25.75 -2.92 12.04
CA GLN A 128 -25.40 -3.35 13.39
C GLN A 128 -23.89 -3.49 13.56
N LEU A 129 -23.22 -4.04 12.56
CA LEU A 129 -21.76 -4.21 12.55
C LEU A 129 -21.05 -2.87 12.47
N GLU A 130 -21.58 -1.95 11.68
CA GLU A 130 -21.08 -0.58 11.62
C GLU A 130 -21.18 0.12 12.98
N LYS A 131 -22.28 -0.05 13.69
CA LYS A 131 -22.45 0.51 15.03
C LYS A 131 -21.43 -0.06 16.03
N ILE A 132 -21.21 -1.38 16.01
CA ILE A 132 -20.24 -2.06 16.87
C ILE A 132 -18.82 -1.58 16.54
N SER A 133 -18.46 -1.56 15.26
CA SER A 133 -17.17 -1.11 14.76
C SER A 133 -16.87 0.35 15.12
N ASN A 134 -17.85 1.24 14.96
CA ASN A 134 -17.69 2.65 15.33
C ASN A 134 -17.57 2.83 16.85
N GLY A 135 -18.32 2.06 17.63
CA GLY A 135 -18.23 2.07 19.08
C GLY A 135 -16.85 1.66 19.58
N TYR A 136 -16.31 0.59 19.00
CA TYR A 136 -14.96 0.12 19.29
C TYR A 136 -13.89 1.16 18.93
N ALA A 137 -13.96 1.75 17.74
CA ALA A 137 -13.00 2.76 17.31
C ALA A 137 -12.95 3.97 18.26
N LYS A 138 -14.13 4.45 18.71
CA LYS A 138 -14.22 5.53 19.69
C LYS A 138 -13.67 5.12 21.08
N ALA A 139 -13.91 3.88 21.49
CA ALA A 139 -13.38 3.36 22.75
C ALA A 139 -11.85 3.30 22.72
N VAL A 140 -11.25 2.82 21.63
CA VAL A 140 -9.79 2.80 21.43
C VAL A 140 -9.22 4.22 21.46
N GLU A 141 -9.82 5.16 20.73
CA GLU A 141 -9.37 6.55 20.69
C GLU A 141 -9.36 7.16 22.10
N LYS A 142 -10.47 7.09 22.83
CA LYS A 142 -10.59 7.61 24.19
C LYS A 142 -9.58 6.97 25.15
N ALA A 143 -9.43 5.65 25.07
CA ALA A 143 -8.51 4.90 25.92
C ALA A 143 -7.05 5.24 25.63
N LEU A 144 -6.70 5.42 24.35
CA LEU A 144 -5.35 5.78 23.92
C LEU A 144 -4.97 7.19 24.40
N GLN A 145 -5.87 8.18 24.22
CA GLN A 145 -5.65 9.53 24.72
C GLN A 145 -5.47 9.55 26.24
N LYS A 146 -6.34 8.83 26.96
CA LYS A 146 -6.20 8.67 28.40
C LYS A 146 -4.87 8.02 28.79
N TYR A 147 -4.48 6.93 28.11
CA TYR A 147 -3.22 6.24 28.38
C TYR A 147 -2.02 7.17 28.22
N LEU A 148 -2.00 8.02 27.18
CA LEU A 148 -0.94 8.99 26.95
C LEU A 148 -0.94 10.12 28.01
N THR A 149 -2.11 10.53 28.48
CA THR A 149 -2.24 11.49 29.58
C THR A 149 -1.70 10.91 30.88
N ASP A 150 -2.04 9.67 31.20
CA ASP A 150 -1.58 8.96 32.40
C ASP A 150 -0.07 8.60 32.34
N ASN A 151 0.52 8.55 31.14
CA ASN A 151 1.92 8.21 30.89
C ASN A 151 2.66 9.33 30.13
N PRO A 152 2.87 10.50 30.76
CA PRO A 152 3.38 11.71 30.08
C PRO A 152 4.81 11.56 29.54
N ARG A 153 5.60 10.62 30.08
CA ARG A 153 6.98 10.35 29.63
C ARG A 153 7.05 9.65 28.27
N ILE A 154 5.96 9.09 27.78
CA ILE A 154 5.93 8.55 26.43
C ILE A 154 6.14 9.69 25.44
N SER A 155 7.25 9.63 24.71
CA SER A 155 7.67 10.65 23.75
C SER A 155 7.32 10.29 22.30
N LYS A 156 7.13 9.01 22.01
CA LYS A 156 6.89 8.52 20.63
C LYS A 156 5.83 7.44 20.62
N VAL A 157 4.96 7.51 19.61
CA VAL A 157 3.88 6.55 19.39
C VAL A 157 3.99 5.94 18.00
N TYR A 158 3.99 4.62 17.95
CA TYR A 158 3.90 3.82 16.72
C TYR A 158 2.61 3.02 16.75
N MET A 159 1.83 3.06 15.65
CA MET A 159 0.51 2.43 15.62
C MET A 159 0.39 1.43 14.49
N GLY A 160 -0.21 0.29 14.77
CA GLY A 160 -0.44 -0.77 13.81
C GLY A 160 -1.28 -0.33 12.60
N LEU A 161 -0.94 -0.85 11.42
CA LEU A 161 -1.68 -0.60 10.18
C LEU A 161 -2.98 -1.42 10.07
N GLY A 162 -3.20 -2.37 10.97
CA GLY A 162 -4.34 -3.30 10.92
C GLY A 162 -5.66 -2.65 11.29
N ALA A 163 -5.64 -1.77 12.25
CA ALA A 163 -6.85 -1.27 12.84
C ALA A 163 -7.27 0.10 12.28
N ARG A 164 -8.45 0.41 12.52
CA ARG A 164 -9.35 1.44 12.10
C ARG A 164 -8.89 2.86 12.28
N ASN A 165 -7.84 3.07 13.05
CA ASN A 165 -7.41 4.39 13.51
C ASN A 165 -5.94 4.60 13.24
N LYS A 166 -5.59 4.92 12.00
CA LYS A 166 -4.22 5.00 11.51
C LYS A 166 -3.70 6.41 11.41
N THR A 167 -4.41 7.35 11.96
CA THR A 167 -4.06 8.74 11.76
C THR A 167 -3.59 9.37 13.07
N ARG A 168 -2.61 10.25 12.93
CA ARG A 168 -2.16 11.16 13.97
C ARG A 168 -3.32 11.79 14.77
N ARG A 169 -4.49 11.96 14.14
CA ARG A 169 -5.68 12.60 14.72
C ARG A 169 -6.27 11.87 15.93
N ILE A 170 -6.18 10.53 15.97
CA ILE A 170 -6.74 9.77 17.12
C ILE A 170 -5.97 10.03 18.42
N LEU A 171 -4.77 10.57 18.33
CA LEU A 171 -3.99 10.94 19.50
C LEU A 171 -4.47 12.25 20.14
N GLY A 172 -5.40 12.98 19.50
CA GLY A 172 -5.90 14.25 19.99
C GLY A 172 -4.77 15.24 20.30
N ASP A 173 -4.74 15.75 21.52
CA ASP A 173 -3.71 16.70 21.99
C ASP A 173 -2.29 16.11 22.01
N HIS A 174 -2.15 14.79 21.86
CA HIS A 174 -0.85 14.10 21.79
C HIS A 174 -0.41 13.79 20.36
N ALA A 175 -0.98 14.45 19.35
CA ALA A 175 -0.71 14.19 17.93
C ALA A 175 0.75 14.45 17.53
N ASP A 176 1.47 15.28 18.25
CA ASP A 176 2.91 15.54 18.11
C ASP A 176 3.78 14.32 18.45
N LYS A 177 3.27 13.40 19.29
CA LYS A 177 3.96 12.17 19.67
C LYS A 177 3.90 11.06 18.61
N PHE A 178 3.12 11.24 17.53
CA PHE A 178 3.03 10.26 16.46
C PHE A 178 4.31 10.22 15.62
N PHE A 179 4.99 9.08 15.59
CA PHE A 179 6.25 8.89 14.89
C PHE A 179 6.17 7.93 13.70
N GLY A 180 5.20 7.06 13.68
CA GLY A 180 5.12 6.16 12.56
C GLY A 180 4.04 5.06 12.64
N SER A 181 3.80 4.42 11.50
CA SER A 181 3.05 3.17 11.49
C SER A 181 3.86 2.05 12.13
N TYR A 182 3.16 1.03 12.56
CA TYR A 182 3.75 -0.22 13.03
C TYR A 182 3.17 -1.38 12.22
N THR A 183 4.03 -2.20 11.61
CA THR A 183 3.61 -3.27 10.71
C THR A 183 4.13 -4.65 11.12
N TYR A 184 4.90 -4.76 12.18
CA TYR A 184 5.43 -6.04 12.65
C TYR A 184 4.40 -6.77 13.50
N ASN A 185 3.30 -7.19 12.87
CA ASN A 185 2.21 -7.86 13.59
C ASN A 185 2.46 -9.35 13.77
N ASN A 186 3.30 -9.96 12.93
CA ASN A 186 3.61 -11.39 12.97
C ASN A 186 5.09 -11.64 12.58
N HIS A 187 5.51 -12.88 12.71
CA HIS A 187 6.87 -13.29 12.35
C HIS A 187 7.22 -13.00 10.89
N PHE A 188 6.27 -13.22 10.00
CA PHE A 188 6.45 -13.00 8.56
C PHE A 188 6.71 -11.53 8.22
N ASP A 189 6.03 -10.60 8.90
CA ASP A 189 6.29 -9.16 8.72
C ASP A 189 7.66 -8.77 9.28
N LEU A 190 8.02 -9.31 10.44
CA LEU A 190 9.29 -9.01 11.08
C LEU A 190 10.49 -9.54 10.28
N SER A 191 10.34 -10.67 9.57
CA SER A 191 11.40 -11.30 8.78
C SER A 191 11.58 -10.74 7.37
N SER A 192 10.88 -9.68 7.01
CA SER A 192 10.84 -9.11 5.66
C SER A 192 12.13 -8.43 5.16
N LYS A 193 13.22 -8.43 5.92
CA LYS A 193 14.52 -7.78 5.64
C LYS A 193 14.48 -6.27 5.40
N VAL A 194 13.31 -5.64 5.31
CA VAL A 194 13.17 -4.19 5.14
C VAL A 194 14.01 -3.38 6.13
N PRO A 195 14.09 -3.79 7.42
CA PRO A 195 14.89 -3.08 8.40
C PRO A 195 16.41 -3.18 8.20
N GLU A 196 16.89 -4.09 7.38
CA GLU A 196 18.33 -4.31 7.16
C GLU A 196 18.94 -3.24 6.24
N PHE A 197 18.11 -2.52 5.48
CA PHE A 197 18.59 -1.46 4.60
C PHE A 197 18.93 -0.20 5.40
N PRO A 198 20.18 0.33 5.35
CA PRO A 198 20.57 1.47 6.18
C PRO A 198 19.69 2.70 5.92
N GLY A 199 19.19 3.32 7.00
CA GLY A 199 18.16 4.33 6.91
C GLY A 199 18.58 5.63 6.23
N ASP A 200 19.84 6.05 6.35
CA ASP A 200 20.39 7.23 5.67
C ASP A 200 20.63 6.95 4.18
N VAL A 201 21.09 5.75 3.82
CA VAL A 201 21.19 5.29 2.42
C VAL A 201 19.80 5.28 1.79
N TRP A 202 18.81 4.74 2.51
CA TRP A 202 17.43 4.70 2.01
C TRP A 202 16.89 6.10 1.73
N ARG A 203 17.07 7.04 2.67
CA ARG A 203 16.66 8.45 2.45
C ARG A 203 17.37 9.09 1.25
N LEU A 204 18.66 8.80 1.06
CA LEU A 204 19.40 9.33 -0.09
C LEU A 204 18.88 8.76 -1.41
N VAL A 205 18.57 7.45 -1.46
CA VAL A 205 17.92 6.81 -2.63
C VAL A 205 16.61 7.51 -2.95
N GLU A 206 15.76 7.79 -1.96
CA GLU A 206 14.51 8.52 -2.16
C GLU A 206 14.74 9.92 -2.69
N THR A 207 15.68 10.65 -2.11
CA THR A 207 16.04 12.00 -2.57
C THR A 207 16.48 12.00 -4.02
N LYS A 208 17.43 11.14 -4.38
CA LYS A 208 17.95 11.02 -5.75
C LYS A 208 16.87 10.60 -6.77
N THR A 209 15.92 9.80 -6.34
CA THR A 209 14.80 9.39 -7.22
C THR A 209 13.84 10.54 -7.49
N ILE A 210 13.57 11.40 -6.49
CA ILE A 210 12.55 12.45 -6.64
C ILE A 210 13.09 13.76 -7.20
N GLU A 211 14.38 14.05 -7.06
CA GLU A 211 14.99 15.30 -7.52
C GLU A 211 14.71 15.59 -9.00
N ALA A 212 14.82 14.58 -9.85
CA ALA A 212 14.59 14.74 -11.28
C ALA A 212 13.14 15.12 -11.63
N LEU A 213 12.16 14.66 -10.84
CA LEU A 213 10.75 14.97 -11.05
C LEU A 213 10.46 16.47 -10.87
N ALA A 214 11.18 17.14 -10.00
CA ALA A 214 11.02 18.57 -9.74
C ALA A 214 11.36 19.45 -10.96
N PHE A 215 12.17 18.92 -11.86
CA PHE A 215 12.63 19.62 -13.07
C PHE A 215 12.05 19.03 -14.36
N ALA A 216 11.14 18.09 -14.28
CA ALA A 216 10.59 17.40 -15.43
C ALA A 216 9.54 18.24 -16.17
N ASP A 217 9.49 18.12 -17.50
CA ASP A 217 8.42 18.65 -18.35
C ASP A 217 7.66 17.56 -19.10
N ARG A 218 8.16 16.33 -19.09
CA ARG A 218 7.51 15.16 -19.67
C ARG A 218 7.93 13.90 -18.94
N LEU A 219 7.04 12.93 -18.84
CA LEU A 219 7.34 11.57 -18.40
C LEU A 219 6.97 10.54 -19.45
N GLU A 220 7.68 9.42 -19.44
CA GLU A 220 7.35 8.22 -20.20
C GLU A 220 7.59 6.98 -19.33
N VAL A 221 6.62 6.05 -19.37
CA VAL A 221 6.71 4.78 -18.66
C VAL A 221 6.39 3.65 -19.63
N SER A 222 7.25 2.65 -19.64
CA SER A 222 7.04 1.39 -20.35
C SER A 222 7.25 0.20 -19.43
N ASP A 223 6.68 -0.95 -19.79
CA ASP A 223 6.87 -2.20 -19.08
C ASP A 223 6.79 -3.38 -20.06
N PRO A 224 7.56 -4.44 -19.91
CA PRO A 224 7.54 -5.58 -20.81
C PRO A 224 6.17 -6.27 -20.95
N GLU A 225 5.27 -6.10 -19.98
CA GLU A 225 3.90 -6.60 -20.09
C GLU A 225 3.02 -5.76 -21.02
N GLY A 226 3.51 -4.63 -21.55
CA GLY A 226 2.86 -3.83 -22.57
C GLY A 226 2.40 -2.45 -22.10
N THR A 227 2.82 -1.97 -20.93
CA THR A 227 2.61 -0.58 -20.54
C THR A 227 3.37 0.35 -21.46
N ALA A 228 2.70 1.41 -21.92
CA ALA A 228 3.26 2.52 -22.66
C ALA A 228 2.44 3.77 -22.35
N ILE A 229 2.91 4.58 -21.42
CA ILE A 229 2.26 5.80 -20.92
C ILE A 229 3.19 6.99 -21.15
N ALA A 230 2.63 8.10 -21.59
CA ALA A 230 3.34 9.38 -21.66
C ALA A 230 2.45 10.52 -21.13
N ALA A 231 3.07 11.53 -20.55
CA ALA A 231 2.40 12.74 -20.12
C ALA A 231 3.33 13.94 -20.17
N ASP A 232 2.80 15.08 -20.62
CA ASP A 232 3.46 16.36 -20.45
C ASP A 232 3.16 16.91 -19.06
N LEU A 233 4.16 17.53 -18.44
CA LEU A 233 4.11 18.00 -17.06
C LEU A 233 4.17 19.53 -17.02
N THR A 234 3.16 20.13 -16.39
CA THR A 234 3.18 21.58 -16.18
C THR A 234 4.19 21.98 -15.09
N PRO A 235 4.66 23.24 -15.06
CA PRO A 235 5.51 23.74 -13.99
C PRO A 235 4.91 23.53 -12.61
N GLU A 236 3.58 23.67 -12.47
CA GLU A 236 2.85 23.53 -11.21
C GLU A 236 2.92 22.08 -10.70
N VAL A 237 2.78 21.10 -11.61
CA VAL A 237 2.93 19.67 -11.31
C VAL A 237 4.35 19.38 -10.86
N ALA A 238 5.36 19.87 -11.59
CA ALA A 238 6.77 19.68 -11.21
C ALA A 238 7.09 20.31 -9.85
N GLN A 239 6.58 21.54 -9.58
CA GLN A 239 6.73 22.19 -8.28
C GLN A 239 6.02 21.45 -7.13
N ALA A 240 4.90 20.78 -7.40
CA ALA A 240 4.23 19.96 -6.41
C ALA A 240 5.13 18.80 -5.95
N TRP A 241 5.89 18.18 -6.85
CA TRP A 241 6.91 17.21 -6.48
C TRP A 241 8.09 17.85 -5.72
N ALA A 242 8.58 19.01 -6.18
CA ALA A 242 9.68 19.72 -5.53
C ALA A 242 9.38 20.10 -4.08
N LYS A 243 8.12 20.43 -3.77
CA LYS A 243 7.65 20.68 -2.39
C LYS A 243 7.55 19.40 -1.55
N GLY A 244 7.78 18.27 -2.17
CA GLY A 244 8.11 17.01 -1.59
C GLY A 244 7.06 16.42 -0.67
N VAL A 245 6.30 15.48 -1.17
CA VAL A 245 5.64 14.53 -0.30
C VAL A 245 6.47 13.28 -0.31
N TYR A 246 7.48 13.26 0.56
CA TYR A 246 8.20 12.05 0.83
C TYR A 246 7.34 11.15 1.70
N GLN A 247 6.83 10.09 1.12
CA GLN A 247 6.43 8.97 1.93
C GLN A 247 7.62 8.04 2.05
N GLN A 248 8.13 7.96 3.24
CA GLN A 248 9.27 7.13 3.54
C GLN A 248 8.98 5.67 3.19
N GLY A 249 9.72 5.13 2.23
CA GLY A 249 9.57 3.78 1.72
C GLY A 249 8.64 3.61 0.52
N HIS A 250 7.96 4.65 0.10
CA HIS A 250 7.12 4.66 -1.10
C HIS A 250 6.98 6.09 -1.61
N LEU A 251 7.51 6.36 -2.79
CA LEU A 251 7.48 7.67 -3.42
C LEU A 251 6.30 7.77 -4.37
N TYR A 252 5.54 8.84 -4.26
CA TYR A 252 4.53 9.18 -5.27
C TYR A 252 5.19 9.90 -6.43
N MET A 253 5.06 9.31 -7.60
CA MET A 253 5.64 9.80 -8.85
C MET A 253 4.62 10.58 -9.69
N PHE A 254 3.40 10.68 -9.21
CA PHE A 254 2.41 11.68 -9.60
C PHE A 254 1.95 12.43 -8.36
N PRO A 255 1.58 13.73 -8.50
CA PRO A 255 0.91 14.43 -7.43
C PRO A 255 -0.39 13.70 -7.11
N SER A 256 -0.40 12.99 -6.00
CA SER A 256 -1.48 12.14 -5.59
C SER A 256 -2.37 12.81 -4.57
N GLN A 257 -3.67 12.54 -4.62
CA GLN A 257 -4.61 12.88 -3.56
C GLN A 257 -4.31 12.16 -2.24
N ALA A 258 -3.59 11.05 -2.31
CA ALA A 258 -3.30 10.20 -1.16
C ALA A 258 -2.38 10.84 -0.12
N THR A 259 -1.83 12.01 -0.39
CA THR A 259 -0.85 12.67 0.48
C THR A 259 -1.41 13.08 1.84
N GLY A 260 -2.69 13.39 1.96
CA GLY A 260 -3.35 13.64 3.24
C GLY A 260 -3.72 12.38 4.02
N ARG A 261 -3.66 11.22 3.37
CA ARG A 261 -4.03 9.93 3.93
C ARG A 261 -2.95 9.35 4.85
N TRP A 262 -1.70 9.67 4.57
CA TRP A 262 -0.59 9.09 5.29
C TRP A 262 -0.11 10.04 6.39
N PRO A 263 0.01 9.56 7.60
CA PRO A 263 0.40 10.40 8.73
C PRO A 263 1.80 11.00 8.65
N TYR A 264 2.58 10.60 7.65
CA TYR A 264 3.95 11.08 7.43
C TYR A 264 4.08 12.24 6.47
N SER A 265 3.04 12.58 5.76
CA SER A 265 3.03 13.75 4.92
C SER A 265 3.05 15.00 5.82
N LEU A 266 4.23 15.53 6.04
CA LEU A 266 4.41 16.83 6.71
C LEU A 266 3.94 17.98 5.82
N ILE A 267 3.69 17.73 4.54
CA ILE A 267 3.33 18.71 3.55
C ILE A 267 1.91 18.45 3.09
N ARG A 268 1.02 19.32 3.48
CA ARG A 268 -0.33 19.38 2.91
C ARG A 268 -0.23 19.99 1.52
N TYR A 269 -0.78 19.31 0.52
CA TYR A 269 -1.05 19.98 -0.75
C TYR A 269 -2.02 21.12 -0.53
N PRO A 270 -1.82 22.28 -1.16
CA PRO A 270 -2.78 23.38 -1.08
C PRO A 270 -4.20 22.98 -1.52
N ALA A 271 -4.31 21.97 -2.38
CA ALA A 271 -5.57 21.41 -2.79
C ALA A 271 -6.33 20.70 -1.65
N TYR A 272 -5.66 20.26 -0.59
CA TYR A 272 -6.30 19.64 0.58
C TYR A 272 -6.91 20.61 1.57
N ASP A 273 -6.54 21.88 1.52
CA ASP A 273 -7.09 22.93 2.37
C ASP A 273 -8.29 23.65 1.75
N ASN A 274 -8.79 23.14 0.61
CA ASN A 274 -10.00 23.72 0.09
C ASN A 274 -11.21 23.29 0.93
N ASP A 275 -12.09 24.24 1.21
CA ASP A 275 -13.34 24.02 1.94
C ASP A 275 -14.30 23.05 1.26
N LYS A 276 -13.94 22.52 0.10
CA LYS A 276 -14.75 21.63 -0.71
C LYS A 276 -14.70 20.18 -0.23
N GLY A 277 -13.79 19.83 0.70
CA GLY A 277 -13.68 18.49 1.29
C GLY A 277 -13.25 17.39 0.32
N PHE A 278 -12.89 17.79 -0.90
CA PHE A 278 -12.44 16.90 -1.96
C PHE A 278 -11.37 17.60 -2.80
N LEU A 279 -10.36 16.83 -3.18
CA LEU A 279 -9.24 17.36 -3.93
C LEU A 279 -9.58 17.46 -5.41
N ALA A 280 -9.40 18.66 -5.98
CA ALA A 280 -9.09 18.75 -7.38
C ALA A 280 -7.68 18.18 -7.57
N PRO A 281 -7.49 17.01 -8.18
CA PRO A 281 -6.16 16.51 -8.42
C PRO A 281 -5.43 17.48 -9.35
N LEU A 282 -4.12 17.67 -9.08
CA LEU A 282 -3.25 18.15 -10.13
C LEU A 282 -3.18 17.02 -11.16
N LEU A 283 -4.03 17.07 -12.17
CA LEU A 283 -4.13 16.03 -13.17
C LEU A 283 -2.85 15.99 -13.97
N VAL A 284 -2.24 14.83 -13.97
CA VAL A 284 -1.30 14.47 -15.01
C VAL A 284 -2.12 13.89 -16.18
N GLU A 285 -2.20 14.61 -17.28
CA GLU A 285 -2.92 14.18 -18.47
C GLU A 285 -2.19 13.05 -19.20
N ALA A 286 -2.01 11.93 -18.50
CA ALA A 286 -1.35 10.76 -19.04
C ALA A 286 -2.19 10.09 -20.14
N THR A 287 -1.57 9.77 -21.25
CA THR A 287 -2.19 9.06 -22.37
C THR A 287 -1.39 7.82 -22.72
N GLY A 288 -2.08 6.74 -23.08
CA GLY A 288 -1.48 5.47 -23.44
C GLY A 288 -2.13 4.27 -22.77
N VAL A 289 -1.35 3.26 -22.44
CA VAL A 289 -1.82 1.98 -21.90
C VAL A 289 -1.05 1.64 -20.64
N ILE A 290 -1.74 1.26 -19.58
CA ILE A 290 -1.18 0.55 -18.44
C ILE A 290 -1.56 -0.92 -18.59
N ALA A 291 -0.57 -1.78 -18.77
CA ALA A 291 -0.76 -3.23 -18.90
C ALA A 291 -0.04 -3.96 -17.79
N SER A 292 -0.72 -4.91 -17.15
CA SER A 292 -0.11 -5.74 -16.10
C SER A 292 -0.88 -7.02 -15.85
N THR A 293 -0.25 -7.92 -15.12
CA THR A 293 -0.85 -9.15 -14.57
C THR A 293 -1.07 -9.06 -13.06
N ASN A 294 -0.88 -7.88 -12.48
CA ASN A 294 -0.83 -7.71 -11.02
C ASN A 294 -1.62 -6.50 -10.55
N SER A 295 -2.30 -6.64 -9.43
CA SER A 295 -3.03 -5.57 -8.77
C SER A 295 -2.56 -5.41 -7.33
N HIS A 296 -3.23 -4.57 -6.56
CA HIS A 296 -2.83 -4.21 -5.20
C HIS A 296 -2.51 -5.39 -4.27
N ARG A 297 -3.14 -6.55 -4.49
CA ARG A 297 -2.99 -7.72 -3.62
C ARG A 297 -3.02 -9.06 -4.33
N ALA A 298 -3.31 -9.08 -5.62
CA ALA A 298 -3.54 -10.31 -6.34
C ALA A 298 -3.09 -10.23 -7.79
N THR A 299 -2.72 -11.36 -8.33
CA THR A 299 -2.49 -11.53 -9.77
C THR A 299 -3.82 -11.77 -10.51
N HIS A 300 -3.88 -11.36 -11.74
CA HIS A 300 -5.01 -11.58 -12.65
C HIS A 300 -4.48 -11.79 -14.08
N PRO A 301 -5.25 -12.40 -15.00
CA PRO A 301 -4.88 -12.44 -16.39
C PRO A 301 -4.48 -11.05 -16.91
N ARG A 302 -3.54 -10.99 -17.85
CA ARG A 302 -3.04 -9.72 -18.38
C ARG A 302 -4.19 -8.79 -18.76
N LEU A 303 -4.17 -7.58 -18.21
CA LEU A 303 -5.16 -6.54 -18.39
C LEU A 303 -4.49 -5.31 -18.99
N GLU A 304 -5.18 -4.61 -19.87
CA GLU A 304 -4.81 -3.30 -20.36
C GLU A 304 -5.86 -2.28 -19.95
N MET A 305 -5.42 -1.19 -19.33
CA MET A 305 -6.21 0.03 -19.15
C MET A 305 -5.74 1.06 -20.14
N HIS A 306 -6.61 1.50 -21.04
CA HIS A 306 -6.33 2.57 -21.99
C HIS A 306 -6.74 3.90 -21.39
N LEU A 307 -5.82 4.85 -21.37
CA LEU A 307 -6.01 6.18 -20.83
C LEU A 307 -5.99 7.23 -21.95
N ASP A 308 -6.91 8.17 -21.86
CA ASP A 308 -6.91 9.40 -22.64
C ASP A 308 -6.93 10.59 -21.69
N LYS A 309 -5.84 11.34 -21.67
CA LYS A 309 -5.63 12.52 -20.82
C LYS A 309 -6.01 12.23 -19.35
N GLY A 310 -5.46 11.17 -18.80
CA GLY A 310 -5.65 10.74 -17.40
C GLY A 310 -6.92 9.95 -17.10
N ARG A 311 -7.87 9.84 -18.05
CA ARG A 311 -9.11 9.09 -17.86
C ARG A 311 -9.03 7.70 -18.47
N VAL A 312 -9.45 6.67 -17.75
CA VAL A 312 -9.62 5.32 -18.29
C VAL A 312 -10.80 5.32 -19.25
N THR A 313 -10.56 4.98 -20.51
CA THR A 313 -11.57 4.97 -21.59
C THR A 313 -11.95 3.56 -22.02
N LYS A 314 -11.06 2.59 -21.81
CA LYS A 314 -11.25 1.20 -22.24
C LYS A 314 -10.43 0.25 -21.37
N VAL A 315 -10.97 -0.94 -21.13
CA VAL A 315 -10.28 -2.06 -20.48
C VAL A 315 -10.32 -3.28 -21.38
N VAL A 316 -9.17 -3.91 -21.60
CA VAL A 316 -9.02 -5.10 -22.47
C VAL A 316 -8.38 -6.22 -21.65
N GLY A 317 -8.79 -7.46 -21.87
CA GLY A 317 -8.24 -8.61 -21.15
C GLY A 317 -8.65 -8.67 -19.69
N GLY A 318 -7.75 -9.10 -18.82
CA GLY A 318 -7.94 -9.17 -17.37
C GLY A 318 -8.84 -10.31 -16.89
N GLY A 319 -9.30 -11.18 -17.80
CA GLY A 319 -10.21 -12.25 -17.45
C GLY A 319 -11.43 -11.72 -16.67
N TRP A 320 -11.80 -12.41 -15.61
CA TRP A 320 -12.88 -12.03 -14.72
C TRP A 320 -12.66 -10.65 -14.07
N TYR A 321 -11.42 -10.31 -13.73
CA TYR A 321 -11.07 -8.98 -13.20
C TYR A 321 -11.40 -7.87 -14.19
N GLY A 322 -10.91 -8.01 -15.40
CA GLY A 322 -11.17 -7.04 -16.45
C GLY A 322 -12.65 -6.95 -16.82
N GLU A 323 -13.40 -8.05 -16.75
CA GLU A 323 -14.86 -8.02 -16.96
C GLU A 323 -15.56 -7.20 -15.90
N GLY A 324 -15.21 -7.39 -14.63
CA GLY A 324 -15.75 -6.59 -13.53
C GLY A 324 -15.42 -5.10 -13.71
N PHE A 325 -14.20 -4.78 -14.10
CA PHE A 325 -13.81 -3.39 -14.32
C PHE A 325 -14.55 -2.76 -15.52
N ARG A 326 -14.75 -3.50 -16.63
CA ARG A 326 -15.57 -3.02 -17.76
C ARG A 326 -17.00 -2.70 -17.33
N ARG A 327 -17.63 -3.55 -16.51
CA ARG A 327 -18.97 -3.28 -15.96
C ARG A 327 -19.02 -2.01 -15.12
N LEU A 328 -17.98 -1.74 -14.33
CA LEU A 328 -17.87 -0.51 -13.54
C LEU A 328 -17.63 0.71 -14.43
N LEU A 329 -16.82 0.55 -15.48
CA LEU A 329 -16.55 1.62 -16.43
C LEU A 329 -17.81 2.04 -17.20
N ASP A 330 -18.65 1.06 -17.55
CA ASP A 330 -19.89 1.27 -18.31
C ASP A 330 -21.10 1.58 -17.42
N TYR A 331 -20.96 1.48 -16.10
CA TYR A 331 -22.04 1.77 -15.17
C TYR A 331 -22.42 3.27 -15.25
N PRO A 332 -23.72 3.62 -15.45
CA PRO A 332 -24.13 5.01 -15.62
C PRO A 332 -23.72 5.94 -14.46
N GLY A 333 -23.72 5.43 -13.23
CA GLY A 333 -23.28 6.19 -12.05
C GLY A 333 -21.78 6.53 -12.03
N THR A 334 -20.96 5.93 -12.91
CA THR A 334 -19.54 6.24 -13.05
C THR A 334 -19.20 6.82 -14.42
N LYS A 335 -19.87 6.37 -15.46
CA LYS A 335 -19.62 6.78 -16.86
C LYS A 335 -20.03 8.22 -17.13
N ASP A 336 -21.21 8.60 -16.70
CA ASP A 336 -21.83 9.90 -16.98
C ASP A 336 -21.56 10.93 -15.88
N LEU A 337 -20.78 10.56 -14.88
CA LEU A 337 -20.44 11.42 -13.76
C LEU A 337 -19.65 12.63 -14.24
N THR A 338 -20.14 13.82 -13.95
CA THR A 338 -19.43 15.06 -14.19
C THR A 338 -18.90 15.62 -12.86
N TRP A 339 -17.57 15.57 -12.71
CA TRP A 339 -16.90 16.20 -11.59
C TRP A 339 -16.85 17.71 -11.78
N PRO A 340 -16.97 18.51 -10.71
CA PRO A 340 -16.91 19.96 -10.81
C PRO A 340 -15.53 20.51 -11.21
N PHE A 341 -14.52 19.64 -11.36
CA PHE A 341 -13.14 20.00 -11.66
C PHE A 341 -12.68 19.54 -13.05
N PHE A 342 -13.44 18.66 -13.70
CA PHE A 342 -13.05 18.06 -14.97
C PHE A 342 -13.96 18.55 -16.09
N ASP A 343 -13.38 18.72 -17.25
CA ASP A 343 -14.07 19.14 -18.48
C ASP A 343 -14.79 17.99 -19.20
N ARG A 344 -14.60 16.76 -18.71
CA ARG A 344 -15.12 15.54 -19.32
C ARG A 344 -15.79 14.63 -18.27
N PRO A 345 -16.83 13.90 -18.64
CA PRO A 345 -17.46 12.94 -17.74
C PRO A 345 -16.58 11.72 -17.49
N GLY A 346 -16.86 11.03 -16.41
CA GLY A 346 -16.24 9.78 -15.99
C GLY A 346 -15.69 9.81 -14.58
N TYR A 347 -15.64 8.64 -13.97
CA TYR A 347 -15.17 8.46 -12.61
C TYR A 347 -13.71 8.01 -12.52
N TRP A 348 -13.24 7.20 -13.49
CA TRP A 348 -11.99 6.46 -13.41
C TRP A 348 -10.82 7.29 -13.96
N TRP A 349 -10.30 8.15 -13.10
CA TRP A 349 -9.16 9.01 -13.38
C TRP A 349 -7.90 8.46 -12.75
N LEU A 350 -6.76 8.58 -13.45
CA LEU A 350 -5.46 8.28 -12.90
C LEU A 350 -5.11 9.33 -11.84
N TYR A 351 -4.97 8.89 -10.61
CA TYR A 351 -4.67 9.80 -9.51
C TYR A 351 -3.40 9.42 -8.74
N GLU A 352 -2.87 8.23 -8.95
CA GLU A 352 -1.68 7.77 -8.25
C GLU A 352 -0.75 6.99 -9.19
N ALA A 353 0.56 7.31 -9.10
CA ALA A 353 1.65 6.45 -9.48
C ALA A 353 2.70 6.52 -8.37
N GLY A 354 3.02 5.40 -7.78
CA GLY A 354 3.98 5.34 -6.70
C GLY A 354 4.98 4.21 -6.87
N THR A 355 6.18 4.36 -6.32
CA THR A 355 7.20 3.31 -6.33
C THR A 355 7.77 3.08 -4.94
N ALA A 356 8.03 1.82 -4.60
CA ALA A 356 8.81 1.48 -3.43
C ALA A 356 10.30 1.71 -3.68
N THR A 357 11.05 1.96 -2.62
CA THR A 357 12.44 2.41 -2.70
C THR A 357 13.42 1.52 -1.91
N ASN A 358 12.92 0.52 -1.19
CA ASN A 358 13.75 -0.39 -0.41
C ASN A 358 14.13 -1.64 -1.23
N PRO A 359 15.42 -1.86 -1.57
CA PRO A 359 15.86 -3.00 -2.36
C PRO A 359 15.87 -4.31 -1.55
N LYS A 360 15.81 -4.24 -0.21
CA LYS A 360 15.86 -5.39 0.70
C LYS A 360 14.48 -5.98 1.02
N TYR A 361 13.42 -5.44 0.44
CA TYR A 361 12.11 -6.02 0.65
C TYR A 361 12.01 -7.38 -0.03
N PHE A 362 11.90 -8.40 0.78
CA PHE A 362 11.69 -9.77 0.33
C PHE A 362 10.69 -10.47 1.25
N LYS A 363 9.69 -11.09 0.66
CA LYS A 363 8.81 -12.03 1.34
C LYS A 363 8.76 -13.31 0.56
N HIS A 364 8.96 -14.43 1.24
CA HIS A 364 9.02 -15.72 0.59
C HIS A 364 7.64 -16.12 0.04
N PRO A 365 7.47 -16.36 -1.28
CA PRO A 365 6.16 -16.61 -1.87
C PRO A 365 5.42 -17.80 -1.30
N ALA A 366 6.13 -18.87 -0.94
CA ALA A 366 5.51 -20.04 -0.34
C ALA A 366 4.91 -19.74 1.05
N GLU A 367 5.59 -18.90 1.84
CA GLU A 367 5.08 -18.44 3.14
C GLU A 367 3.86 -17.56 2.95
N MET A 368 3.89 -16.67 1.95
CA MET A 368 2.74 -15.81 1.61
C MET A 368 1.48 -16.62 1.32
N LEU A 369 1.61 -17.73 0.59
CA LEU A 369 0.47 -18.56 0.20
C LEU A 369 -0.02 -19.49 1.32
N THR A 370 0.87 -19.90 2.23
CA THR A 370 0.58 -20.97 3.19
C THR A 370 0.39 -20.50 4.61
N GLN A 371 1.03 -19.39 5.01
CA GLN A 371 1.07 -18.93 6.39
C GLN A 371 0.18 -17.72 6.68
N VAL A 372 -0.14 -16.91 5.66
CA VAL A 372 -1.00 -15.75 5.87
C VAL A 372 -2.47 -16.20 5.89
N PRO A 373 -3.18 -16.05 7.01
CA PRO A 373 -4.59 -16.37 7.07
C PRO A 373 -5.41 -15.54 6.06
N PRO A 374 -6.50 -16.08 5.50
CA PRO A 374 -7.37 -15.33 4.60
C PRO A 374 -7.82 -13.98 5.15
N ARG A 375 -8.05 -13.90 6.47
CA ARG A 375 -8.43 -12.66 7.16
C ARG A 375 -7.35 -11.58 7.12
N GLU A 376 -6.09 -11.97 7.20
CA GLU A 376 -4.97 -11.02 7.08
C GLU A 376 -4.76 -10.57 5.64
N LEU A 377 -4.98 -11.45 4.68
CA LEU A 377 -5.02 -11.08 3.27
C LEU A 377 -6.07 -10.00 3.01
N LEU A 378 -7.25 -10.14 3.62
CA LEU A 378 -8.33 -9.16 3.55
C LEU A 378 -7.99 -7.82 4.21
N ARG A 379 -7.17 -7.81 5.25
CA ARG A 379 -6.76 -6.60 5.99
C ARG A 379 -5.64 -5.79 5.35
N GLY A 380 -5.26 -6.12 4.14
CA GLY A 380 -4.13 -5.46 3.51
C GLY A 380 -2.80 -6.14 3.80
N GLY A 381 -2.87 -7.40 4.22
CA GLY A 381 -1.69 -8.25 4.37
C GLY A 381 -0.93 -8.31 3.04
N ASN A 382 0.11 -7.92 3.08
CA ASN A 382 1.40 -7.77 2.42
C ASN A 382 1.78 -8.74 1.28
N LEU A 383 0.83 -9.25 0.51
CA LEU A 383 1.13 -9.87 -0.79
C LEU A 383 1.58 -8.83 -1.83
N SER A 384 1.69 -7.55 -1.43
CA SER A 384 1.83 -6.51 -2.42
C SER A 384 3.28 -6.35 -2.85
N GLU A 385 3.54 -6.73 -4.06
CA GLU A 385 4.74 -6.44 -4.82
C GLU A 385 5.07 -4.94 -4.85
N ARG A 386 4.10 -4.09 -4.56
CA ARG A 386 4.29 -2.63 -4.48
C ARG A 386 5.36 -2.19 -3.47
N ASN A 387 5.76 -3.06 -2.55
CA ASN A 387 6.82 -2.76 -1.60
C ASN A 387 8.21 -3.13 -2.13
N VAL A 388 8.30 -3.80 -3.27
CA VAL A 388 9.56 -4.12 -3.94
C VAL A 388 10.07 -2.88 -4.66
N ALA A 389 11.32 -2.50 -4.43
CA ALA A 389 11.92 -1.32 -5.07
C ALA A 389 11.77 -1.35 -6.59
N GLY A 390 11.36 -0.23 -7.17
CA GLY A 390 11.21 -0.06 -8.62
C GLY A 390 9.93 -0.64 -9.22
N VAL A 391 9.05 -1.26 -8.45
CA VAL A 391 7.68 -1.58 -8.90
C VAL A 391 6.85 -0.31 -8.91
N ILE A 392 6.14 -0.05 -9.99
CA ILE A 392 5.19 1.08 -10.06
C ILE A 392 3.79 0.58 -9.71
N HIS A 393 3.22 1.24 -8.73
CA HIS A 393 1.85 1.11 -8.30
C HIS A 393 1.00 2.22 -8.91
N TRP A 394 0.00 1.85 -9.68
CA TRP A 394 -0.96 2.76 -10.29
C TRP A 394 -2.30 2.67 -9.57
N ALA A 395 -2.99 3.82 -9.43
CA ALA A 395 -4.37 3.82 -8.99
C ALA A 395 -5.23 4.74 -9.86
N VAL A 396 -6.41 4.24 -10.22
CA VAL A 396 -7.44 4.97 -10.98
C VAL A 396 -8.74 4.97 -10.19
N GLY A 397 -9.50 6.05 -10.30
CA GLY A 397 -10.74 6.26 -9.55
C GLY A 397 -10.71 7.51 -8.71
N THR A 398 -11.15 7.42 -7.49
CA THR A 398 -11.06 8.51 -6.51
C THR A 398 -10.76 8.00 -5.12
N GLU A 399 -10.02 8.78 -4.39
CA GLU A 399 -9.75 8.54 -2.98
C GLU A 399 -10.35 9.67 -2.14
N ALA A 400 -11.17 9.31 -1.18
CA ALA A 400 -11.78 10.26 -0.27
C ALA A 400 -10.83 10.58 0.91
N GLU A 401 -10.90 11.80 1.40
CA GLU A 401 -10.30 12.11 2.69
C GLU A 401 -10.93 11.22 3.77
N HIS A 402 -10.09 10.53 4.54
CA HIS A 402 -10.57 9.67 5.61
C HIS A 402 -11.02 10.48 6.82
N GLY A 403 -12.18 10.12 7.35
CA GLY A 403 -12.72 10.74 8.55
C GLY A 403 -11.85 10.45 9.78
N PRO A 404 -11.84 11.35 10.76
CA PRO A 404 -11.14 11.14 12.01
C PRO A 404 -11.76 10.03 12.86
N GLU A 405 -13.03 9.70 12.60
CA GLU A 405 -13.81 8.80 13.47
C GLU A 405 -13.65 7.32 13.14
N VAL A 406 -13.38 7.00 11.88
CA VAL A 406 -13.20 5.61 11.44
C VAL A 406 -12.15 5.54 10.33
N ALA A 407 -11.09 4.81 10.57
CA ALA A 407 -10.07 4.56 9.55
C ALA A 407 -10.67 3.85 8.34
N GLY A 408 -10.34 4.34 7.16
CA GLY A 408 -10.83 3.77 5.91
C GLY A 408 -12.24 4.24 5.51
N LYS A 409 -12.91 5.08 6.31
CA LYS A 409 -14.16 5.73 5.90
C LYS A 409 -13.93 7.18 5.46
N PRO A 410 -14.68 7.65 4.46
CA PRO A 410 -14.63 9.05 4.04
C PRO A 410 -14.92 10.00 5.20
N SER A 411 -14.29 11.17 5.20
CA SER A 411 -14.61 12.24 6.14
C SER A 411 -16.05 12.73 5.94
N PRO A 412 -16.68 13.35 6.95
CA PRO A 412 -17.98 14.00 6.77
C PRO A 412 -17.99 14.97 5.58
N LYS A 413 -16.91 15.74 5.38
CA LYS A 413 -16.78 16.64 4.24
C LYS A 413 -16.79 15.90 2.90
N SER A 414 -16.10 14.76 2.79
CA SER A 414 -16.11 13.93 1.59
C SER A 414 -17.49 13.32 1.34
N ILE A 415 -18.17 12.87 2.40
CA ILE A 415 -19.56 12.34 2.30
C ILE A 415 -20.52 13.43 1.81
N ASP A 416 -20.45 14.63 2.38
CA ASP A 416 -21.30 15.74 1.99
C ASP A 416 -21.01 16.20 0.56
N PHE A 417 -19.74 16.18 0.14
CA PHE A 417 -19.36 16.42 -1.24
C PHE A 417 -19.97 15.36 -2.17
N GLY A 418 -19.83 14.08 -1.83
CA GLY A 418 -20.40 12.98 -2.60
C GLY A 418 -21.92 13.12 -2.76
N LYS A 419 -22.62 13.47 -1.70
CA LYS A 419 -24.09 13.74 -1.75
C LYS A 419 -24.42 14.96 -2.59
N LYS A 420 -23.69 16.06 -2.39
CA LYS A 420 -23.94 17.33 -3.10
C LYS A 420 -23.79 17.21 -4.59
N TYR A 421 -22.79 16.45 -5.04
CA TYR A 421 -22.46 16.32 -6.46
C TYR A 421 -22.89 14.96 -7.05
N ASN A 422 -23.57 14.13 -6.24
CA ASN A 422 -23.97 12.76 -6.61
C ASN A 422 -22.81 11.92 -7.15
N VAL A 423 -21.67 11.95 -6.46
CA VAL A 423 -20.46 11.23 -6.84
C VAL A 423 -20.15 10.12 -5.83
N PRO A 424 -19.81 8.91 -6.27
CA PRO A 424 -19.26 7.89 -5.38
C PRO A 424 -17.86 8.32 -4.93
N ILE A 425 -17.54 8.07 -3.67
CA ILE A 425 -16.24 8.43 -3.07
C ILE A 425 -15.57 7.21 -2.48
N GLY A 426 -14.23 7.18 -2.56
CA GLY A 426 -13.42 6.14 -1.92
C GLY A 426 -13.32 4.82 -2.69
N HIS A 427 -13.44 4.84 -4.01
CA HIS A 427 -13.25 3.67 -4.86
C HIS A 427 -12.02 3.83 -5.74
N ALA A 428 -11.13 2.85 -5.68
CA ALA A 428 -9.92 2.84 -6.48
C ALA A 428 -9.65 1.45 -7.04
N MET A 429 -9.23 1.41 -8.31
CA MET A 429 -8.67 0.22 -8.94
C MET A 429 -7.17 0.37 -9.08
N HIS A 430 -6.44 -0.67 -8.73
CA HIS A 430 -4.97 -0.64 -8.70
C HIS A 430 -4.38 -1.60 -9.71
N GLN A 431 -3.23 -1.22 -10.29
CA GLN A 431 -2.41 -2.04 -11.16
C GLN A 431 -0.95 -1.87 -10.79
N HIS A 432 -0.15 -2.92 -10.97
CA HIS A 432 1.28 -2.87 -10.69
C HIS A 432 2.09 -3.25 -11.92
N ASN A 433 3.03 -2.39 -12.30
CA ASN A 433 4.10 -2.74 -13.24
C ASN A 433 5.30 -3.26 -12.44
N LEU A 434 5.66 -4.49 -12.70
CA LEU A 434 6.70 -5.18 -11.93
C LEU A 434 8.11 -4.89 -12.42
N LEU A 435 8.25 -4.55 -13.70
CA LEU A 435 9.52 -4.34 -14.39
C LEU A 435 9.53 -3.06 -15.24
N PRO A 436 9.00 -1.93 -14.72
CA PRO A 436 8.86 -0.73 -15.52
C PRO A 436 10.21 -0.10 -15.82
N THR A 437 10.23 0.62 -16.95
CA THR A 437 11.20 1.68 -17.24
C THR A 437 10.47 3.01 -17.15
N TYR A 438 10.93 3.90 -16.27
CA TYR A 438 10.35 5.22 -16.05
C TYR A 438 11.40 6.28 -16.30
N GLN A 439 11.11 7.18 -17.25
CA GLN A 439 12.00 8.24 -17.66
C GLN A 439 11.29 9.60 -17.59
N VAL A 440 12.06 10.63 -17.30
CA VAL A 440 11.59 12.01 -17.33
C VAL A 440 12.48 12.86 -18.23
N ARG A 441 11.89 13.82 -18.94
CA ARG A 441 12.63 14.81 -19.70
C ARG A 441 12.80 16.07 -18.85
N ILE A 442 14.04 16.52 -18.73
CA ILE A 442 14.38 17.69 -17.92
C ILE A 442 14.03 18.96 -18.70
N ARG A 443 13.24 19.80 -18.08
CA ARG A 443 12.71 21.06 -18.64
C ARG A 443 13.81 21.97 -19.18
N GLY A 444 13.62 22.42 -20.41
CA GLY A 444 14.54 23.36 -21.07
C GLY A 444 15.86 22.78 -21.57
N THR A 445 16.15 21.49 -21.30
CA THR A 445 17.39 20.85 -21.75
C THR A 445 17.18 19.84 -22.86
N GLY A 446 15.99 19.26 -22.95
CA GLY A 446 15.68 18.13 -23.82
C GLY A 446 16.34 16.81 -23.39
N GLN A 447 17.07 16.78 -22.28
CA GLN A 447 17.73 15.57 -21.78
C GLN A 447 16.73 14.68 -21.06
N TRP A 448 16.86 13.37 -21.27
CA TRP A 448 16.11 12.35 -20.55
C TRP A 448 16.93 11.80 -19.36
N GLN A 449 16.26 11.64 -18.24
CA GLN A 449 16.81 10.97 -17.07
C GLN A 449 15.96 9.76 -16.72
N THR A 450 16.60 8.61 -16.60
CA THR A 450 15.96 7.36 -16.16
C THR A 450 15.89 7.33 -14.64
N LEU A 451 14.71 7.09 -14.10
CA LEU A 451 14.46 6.94 -12.66
C LEU A 451 14.34 5.48 -12.26
N ILE A 452 13.72 4.68 -13.13
CA ILE A 452 13.60 3.24 -12.99
C ILE A 452 13.96 2.60 -14.32
N GLU A 453 14.80 1.60 -14.32
CA GLU A 453 15.19 0.83 -15.49
C GLU A 453 14.90 -0.65 -15.26
N HIS A 454 13.97 -1.21 -16.04
CA HIS A 454 13.55 -2.62 -15.90
C HIS A 454 13.28 -3.03 -14.44
N GLY A 455 12.54 -2.19 -13.72
CA GLY A 455 12.20 -2.41 -12.32
C GLY A 455 13.33 -2.13 -11.32
N ASN A 456 14.47 -1.57 -11.73
CA ASN A 456 15.55 -1.18 -10.85
C ASN A 456 15.61 0.34 -10.70
N LEU A 457 15.67 0.83 -9.48
CA LEU A 457 15.87 2.27 -9.24
C LEU A 457 17.27 2.69 -9.68
N ALA A 458 17.36 3.68 -10.57
CA ALA A 458 18.64 4.23 -11.03
C ALA A 458 19.46 4.81 -9.88
N ALA A 459 18.81 5.38 -8.88
CA ALA A 459 19.43 5.91 -7.68
C ALA A 459 20.28 4.89 -6.90
N LEU A 460 20.01 3.60 -7.00
CA LEU A 460 20.84 2.56 -6.37
C LEU A 460 22.25 2.46 -6.98
N SER A 461 22.43 2.97 -8.20
CA SER A 461 23.73 3.05 -8.88
C SER A 461 24.40 4.42 -8.76
N ASP A 462 23.75 5.40 -8.12
CA ASP A 462 24.31 6.75 -7.92
C ASP A 462 25.61 6.70 -7.10
N PRO A 463 26.68 7.41 -7.52
CA PRO A 463 27.98 7.38 -6.85
C PRO A 463 27.92 7.83 -5.38
N GLU A 464 27.08 8.82 -5.02
CA GLU A 464 26.93 9.29 -3.64
C GLU A 464 26.21 8.24 -2.79
N VAL A 465 25.19 7.60 -3.34
CA VAL A 465 24.47 6.49 -2.68
C VAL A 465 25.43 5.33 -2.43
N ARG A 466 26.24 4.96 -3.42
CA ARG A 466 27.25 3.90 -3.28
C ARG A 466 28.32 4.25 -2.24
N ALA A 467 28.81 5.48 -2.26
CA ALA A 467 29.78 5.95 -1.27
C ALA A 467 29.23 5.95 0.15
N LEU A 468 27.94 6.29 0.32
CA LEU A 468 27.27 6.22 1.61
C LEU A 468 27.06 4.77 2.06
N ALA A 469 26.62 3.89 1.16
CA ALA A 469 26.44 2.46 1.43
C ALA A 469 27.75 1.78 1.86
N ALA A 470 28.90 2.19 1.28
CA ALA A 470 30.22 1.67 1.64
C ALA A 470 30.60 1.85 3.13
N ARG A 471 29.91 2.75 3.86
CA ARG A 471 30.11 2.92 5.31
C ARG A 471 29.51 1.77 6.13
N TYR A 472 28.63 0.98 5.52
CA TYR A 472 27.91 -0.12 6.17
C TYR A 472 28.39 -1.50 5.74
N GLY A 473 29.17 -1.59 4.65
CA GLY A 473 29.71 -2.83 4.11
C GLY A 473 29.94 -2.74 2.61
N ASP A 474 29.89 -3.89 1.93
CA ASP A 474 29.99 -3.93 0.47
C ASP A 474 28.77 -3.25 -0.18
N PRO A 475 28.96 -2.15 -0.94
CA PRO A 475 27.87 -1.45 -1.60
C PRO A 475 27.06 -2.35 -2.56
N ASP A 476 27.72 -3.30 -3.22
CA ASP A 476 27.03 -4.20 -4.14
C ASP A 476 26.07 -5.14 -3.40
N GLU A 477 26.44 -5.58 -2.21
CA GLU A 477 25.57 -6.37 -1.35
C GLU A 477 24.45 -5.52 -0.73
N ILE A 478 24.76 -4.32 -0.26
CA ILE A 478 23.78 -3.43 0.41
C ILE A 478 22.74 -2.92 -0.56
N LEU A 479 23.12 -2.53 -1.78
CA LEU A 479 22.24 -1.92 -2.77
C LEU A 479 21.60 -2.94 -3.70
N ARG A 480 22.01 -4.20 -3.67
CA ARG A 480 21.42 -5.25 -4.48
C ARG A 480 19.95 -5.42 -4.14
N LYS A 481 19.12 -5.51 -5.19
CA LYS A 481 17.72 -5.88 -5.06
C LYS A 481 17.60 -7.37 -4.73
N ASP A 482 17.01 -7.70 -3.59
CA ASP A 482 16.92 -9.09 -3.12
C ASP A 482 15.86 -9.91 -3.86
N PHE A 483 14.92 -9.26 -4.51
CA PHE A 483 13.84 -9.94 -5.21
C PHE A 483 13.54 -9.31 -6.57
N VAL A 484 13.59 -10.13 -7.60
CA VAL A 484 13.13 -9.80 -8.96
C VAL A 484 12.01 -10.77 -9.30
N HIS A 485 10.88 -10.25 -9.77
CA HIS A 485 9.72 -11.06 -10.14
C HIS A 485 10.08 -12.04 -11.25
N PRO A 486 9.94 -13.36 -11.03
CA PRO A 486 10.28 -14.36 -12.03
C PRO A 486 9.10 -14.53 -13.01
N ILE A 487 9.11 -13.73 -14.09
CA ILE A 487 8.08 -13.74 -15.12
C ILE A 487 8.58 -14.55 -16.32
N PRO A 488 7.93 -15.67 -16.68
CA PRO A 488 8.32 -16.47 -17.83
C PRO A 488 8.34 -15.66 -19.14
N GLY A 489 9.43 -15.78 -19.89
CA GLY A 489 9.62 -15.05 -21.14
C GLY A 489 10.06 -13.58 -20.99
N ILE A 490 10.18 -13.10 -19.75
CA ILE A 490 10.69 -11.74 -19.45
C ILE A 490 11.95 -11.84 -18.58
N THR A 491 11.83 -12.29 -17.34
CA THR A 491 12.96 -12.39 -16.40
C THR A 491 13.51 -13.80 -16.25
N ILE A 492 12.73 -14.79 -16.61
CA ILE A 492 13.12 -16.20 -16.59
C ILE A 492 12.75 -16.88 -17.92
N PRO A 493 13.38 -18.01 -18.28
CA PRO A 493 12.99 -18.78 -19.46
C PRO A 493 11.54 -19.21 -19.41
N GLY A 494 10.84 -19.15 -20.55
CA GLY A 494 9.46 -19.59 -20.68
C GLY A 494 8.68 -18.84 -21.75
N LYS A 495 7.34 -19.01 -21.73
CA LYS A 495 6.43 -18.32 -22.64
C LYS A 495 5.55 -17.37 -21.84
N TYR A 496 5.66 -16.08 -22.13
CA TYR A 496 4.87 -15.06 -21.48
C TYR A 496 3.36 -15.23 -21.67
N ASP A 497 2.92 -15.62 -22.87
CA ASP A 497 1.49 -15.75 -23.16
C ASP A 497 0.76 -16.70 -22.19
N SER A 498 1.40 -17.82 -21.84
CA SER A 498 0.82 -18.77 -20.88
C SER A 498 0.81 -18.23 -19.46
N TYR A 499 1.81 -17.45 -19.08
CA TYR A 499 1.84 -16.71 -17.81
C TYR A 499 0.76 -15.61 -17.79
N GLY A 500 0.73 -14.78 -18.82
CA GLY A 500 -0.21 -13.66 -18.94
C GLY A 500 -1.68 -14.06 -18.94
N MET A 501 -2.00 -15.28 -19.42
CA MET A 501 -3.35 -15.83 -19.34
C MET A 501 -3.73 -16.31 -17.93
N ASN A 502 -2.80 -16.82 -17.15
CA ASN A 502 -3.08 -17.38 -15.83
C ASN A 502 -1.88 -17.26 -14.87
N PRO A 503 -1.50 -16.03 -14.48
CA PRO A 503 -0.37 -15.80 -13.60
C PRO A 503 -0.56 -16.43 -12.21
N GLY A 504 -1.79 -16.53 -11.72
CA GLY A 504 -2.10 -17.12 -10.43
C GLY A 504 -1.71 -18.60 -10.32
N GLU A 505 -1.99 -19.39 -11.35
CA GLU A 505 -1.58 -20.80 -11.38
C GLU A 505 -0.06 -20.96 -11.49
N TRP A 506 0.58 -20.07 -12.24
CA TRP A 506 2.04 -20.05 -12.31
C TRP A 506 2.66 -19.76 -10.95
N TRP A 507 2.18 -18.73 -10.23
CA TRP A 507 2.65 -18.35 -8.90
C TRP A 507 2.43 -19.47 -7.88
N LYS A 508 1.27 -20.12 -7.92
CA LYS A 508 0.94 -21.26 -7.05
C LYS A 508 1.91 -22.42 -7.26
N ARG A 509 2.18 -22.77 -8.52
CA ARG A 509 3.15 -23.81 -8.87
C ARG A 509 4.55 -23.44 -8.37
N TRP A 510 5.00 -22.24 -8.69
CA TRP A 510 6.31 -21.74 -8.30
C TRP A 510 6.50 -21.68 -6.76
N ALA A 511 5.52 -21.20 -6.03
CA ALA A 511 5.54 -21.25 -4.57
C ALA A 511 5.63 -22.69 -4.03
N GLY A 512 4.93 -23.62 -4.65
CA GLY A 512 5.03 -25.04 -4.32
C GLY A 512 6.43 -25.62 -4.62
N GLU A 513 7.07 -25.23 -5.71
CA GLU A 513 8.45 -25.62 -6.03
C GLU A 513 9.44 -25.09 -5.00
N ILE A 514 9.28 -23.83 -4.58
CA ILE A 514 10.09 -23.24 -3.52
C ILE A 514 9.92 -24.00 -2.21
N ALA A 515 8.69 -24.28 -1.81
CA ALA A 515 8.38 -25.00 -0.57
C ALA A 515 9.00 -26.41 -0.53
N ARG A 516 9.17 -27.05 -1.69
CA ARG A 516 9.85 -28.35 -1.82
C ARG A 516 11.36 -28.25 -2.05
N GLY A 517 11.92 -27.02 -2.14
CA GLY A 517 13.32 -26.83 -2.47
C GLY A 517 13.70 -27.23 -3.91
N THR A 518 12.72 -27.28 -4.81
CA THR A 518 12.90 -27.73 -6.21
C THR A 518 12.88 -26.59 -7.22
N SER A 519 12.67 -25.33 -6.77
CA SER A 519 12.67 -24.19 -7.67
C SER A 519 14.06 -23.93 -8.25
N PRO A 520 14.20 -23.89 -9.59
CA PRO A 520 15.48 -23.56 -10.22
C PRO A 520 15.85 -22.07 -10.12
N TYR A 521 14.93 -21.24 -9.67
CA TYR A 521 15.05 -19.76 -9.67
C TYR A 521 15.32 -19.16 -8.29
N MET A 522 15.33 -19.99 -7.25
CA MET A 522 15.72 -19.57 -5.90
C MET A 522 16.90 -20.44 -5.44
N LYS A 523 18.08 -19.93 -5.61
CA LYS A 523 19.32 -20.48 -5.02
C LYS A 523 19.84 -19.55 -3.95
#